data_7b08911dfe00a72d073ae773f620c4ed
#
_entry.id   7b08911dfe00a72d073ae773f620c4ed
#
_cell.length_a   1.000
_cell.length_b   1.000
_cell.length_c   1.000
_cell.angle_alpha   90.00
_cell.angle_beta   90.00
_cell.angle_gamma   90.00
#
_symmetry.space_group_name_H-M   'P 1'
#
loop_
_entity.id
_entity.type
_entity.pdbx_description
1 polymer ?
#
loop_
_entity_poly.entity_id
_entity_poly.type
_entity_poly.pdbx_seq_one_letter_code
_entity_poly.pdbx_strand_id
1 'polypeptide(L)' 'MMPLVFAKSGDSFIIKKICGNPETKKHLKNLGFIVGGEVSVINENEGDMSVNVKESRIAVSKELVQQIMV' A
#
# COMPACT_ATOMS: atom_id res chain seq x y z
N MET A 1 8.76 -2.31 -11.45
CA MET A 1 8.13 -2.48 -10.13
C MET A 1 8.82 -1.57 -9.14
N MET A 2 8.06 -0.82 -8.34
CA MET A 2 8.62 0.09 -7.35
C MET A 2 7.85 -0.01 -6.03
N PRO A 3 8.47 0.33 -4.90
CA PRO A 3 7.72 0.40 -3.64
C PRO A 3 6.64 1.47 -3.70
N LEU A 4 5.46 1.15 -3.19
CA LEU A 4 4.34 2.09 -3.19
C LEU A 4 4.67 3.39 -2.44
N VAL A 5 5.58 3.31 -1.47
CA VAL A 5 5.97 4.49 -0.68
C VAL A 5 6.56 5.61 -1.53
N PHE A 6 7.06 5.29 -2.73
CA PHE A 6 7.59 6.30 -3.65
C PHE A 6 6.54 6.83 -4.63
N ALA A 7 5.32 6.32 -4.57
CA ALA A 7 4.27 6.76 -5.48
C ALA A 7 3.75 8.14 -5.10
N LYS A 8 3.35 8.89 -6.12
CA LYS A 8 2.82 10.25 -5.91
C LYS A 8 1.33 10.22 -5.58
N SER A 9 0.88 11.22 -4.83
CA SER A 9 -0.53 11.40 -4.54
C SER A 9 -1.34 11.59 -5.81
N GLY A 10 -2.52 10.99 -5.83
CA GLY A 10 -3.45 11.14 -6.96
C GLY A 10 -3.35 10.02 -7.99
N ASP A 11 -2.32 9.19 -7.94
CA ASP A 11 -2.15 8.10 -8.89
C ASP A 11 -2.72 6.79 -8.34
N SER A 12 -3.14 5.93 -9.27
CA SER A 12 -3.63 4.60 -8.95
C SER A 12 -2.68 3.55 -9.51
N PHE A 13 -2.54 2.46 -8.79
CA PHE A 13 -1.60 1.40 -9.16
C PHE A 13 -2.21 0.02 -8.94
N ILE A 14 -1.66 -0.97 -9.64
CA ILE A 14 -2.01 -2.38 -9.39
C ILE A 14 -0.88 -2.98 -8.54
N ILE A 15 -1.25 -3.62 -7.46
CA ILE A 15 -0.28 -4.28 -6.58
C ILE A 15 0.31 -5.48 -7.30
N LYS A 16 1.63 -5.49 -7.45
CA LYS A 16 2.33 -6.57 -8.16
C LYS A 16 2.96 -7.57 -7.22
N LYS A 17 3.40 -7.11 -6.05
CA LYS A 17 4.05 -7.98 -5.09
C LYS A 17 3.96 -7.38 -3.69
N ILE A 18 3.86 -8.24 -2.69
CA ILE A 18 3.92 -7.83 -1.29
C ILE A 18 5.11 -8.52 -0.66
N CYS A 19 6.02 -7.72 -0.11
CA CYS A 19 7.24 -8.21 0.53
C CYS A 19 7.08 -8.27 2.04
N GLY A 20 8.11 -8.75 2.73
CA GLY A 20 8.10 -8.83 4.18
C GLY A 20 7.95 -10.25 4.66
N ASN A 21 7.90 -10.41 6.00
CA ASN A 21 7.72 -11.74 6.59
C ASN A 21 6.24 -12.17 6.52
N PRO A 22 5.94 -13.45 6.84
CA PRO A 22 4.55 -13.93 6.74
C PRO A 22 3.56 -13.14 7.59
N GLU A 23 3.97 -12.65 8.76
CA GLU A 23 3.11 -11.84 9.61
C GLU A 23 2.75 -10.51 8.96
N THR A 24 3.74 -9.85 8.40
CA THR A 24 3.53 -8.58 7.70
C THR A 24 2.63 -8.77 6.48
N LYS A 25 2.87 -9.81 5.71
CA LYS A 25 2.04 -10.13 4.55
C LYS A 25 0.59 -10.38 4.94
N LYS A 26 0.38 -11.12 6.01
CA LYS A 26 -0.96 -11.40 6.51
C LYS A 26 -1.65 -10.12 6.97
N HIS A 27 -0.93 -9.28 7.68
CA HIS A 27 -1.47 -8.00 8.15
C HIS A 27 -1.90 -7.12 6.99
N LEU A 28 -1.07 -6.99 5.98
CA LEU A 28 -1.38 -6.20 4.80
C LEU A 28 -2.57 -6.76 4.04
N LYS A 29 -2.64 -8.09 3.92
CA LYS A 29 -3.77 -8.74 3.28
C LYS A 29 -5.08 -8.46 4.02
N ASN A 30 -5.03 -8.48 5.35
CA ASN A 30 -6.21 -8.19 6.17
C ASN A 30 -6.67 -6.74 6.00
N LEU A 31 -5.75 -5.83 5.70
CA LEU A 31 -6.09 -4.44 5.42
C LEU A 31 -6.68 -4.24 4.02
N GLY A 32 -6.57 -5.24 3.16
CA GLY A 32 -7.10 -5.18 1.81
C GLY A 32 -6.06 -5.13 0.70
N PHE A 33 -4.78 -5.19 1.04
CA PHE A 33 -3.70 -5.16 0.04
C PHE A 33 -3.45 -6.57 -0.48
N ILE A 34 -3.92 -6.84 -1.69
CA ILE A 34 -3.73 -8.15 -2.33
C ILE A 34 -3.09 -7.97 -3.69
N VAL A 35 -2.30 -8.94 -4.10
CA VAL A 35 -1.68 -8.92 -5.43
C VAL A 35 -2.78 -8.93 -6.50
N GLY A 36 -2.65 -8.02 -7.46
CA GLY A 36 -3.67 -7.85 -8.50
C GLY A 36 -4.73 -6.83 -8.14
N GLY A 37 -4.79 -6.39 -6.88
CA GLY A 37 -5.73 -5.38 -6.45
C GLY A 37 -5.26 -3.97 -6.78
N GLU A 38 -6.22 -3.05 -6.86
CA GLU A 38 -5.92 -1.65 -7.13
C GLU A 38 -5.73 -0.87 -5.84
N VAL A 39 -4.76 0.03 -5.82
CA VAL A 39 -4.52 0.93 -4.70
C VAL A 39 -4.26 2.33 -5.25
N SER A 40 -4.84 3.34 -4.60
CA SER A 40 -4.64 4.73 -4.96
C SER A 40 -3.99 5.46 -3.79
N VAL A 41 -3.06 6.35 -4.08
CA VAL A 41 -2.42 7.18 -3.05
C VAL A 41 -3.21 8.47 -2.92
N ILE A 42 -3.69 8.76 -1.71
CA ILE A 42 -4.48 9.96 -1.45
C ILE A 42 -3.58 11.10 -1.00
N ASN A 43 -2.82 10.87 0.06
CA ASN A 43 -1.80 11.84 0.48
C ASN A 43 -0.71 11.14 1.28
N GLU A 44 0.35 11.88 1.55
CA GLU A 44 1.50 11.37 2.28
C GLU A 44 1.77 12.30 3.46
N ASN A 45 1.88 11.72 4.65
CA ASN A 45 2.25 12.43 5.86
C ASN A 45 3.67 12.03 6.26
N GLU A 46 4.16 12.59 7.34
CA GLU A 46 5.54 12.37 7.78
C GLU A 46 5.85 10.91 8.08
N GLY A 47 4.97 10.24 8.79
CA GLY A 47 5.18 8.85 9.21
C GLY A 47 4.25 7.83 8.58
N ASP A 48 3.27 8.28 7.81
CA ASP A 48 2.31 7.36 7.20
C ASP A 48 1.82 7.87 5.86
N MET A 49 1.02 7.05 5.20
CA MET A 49 0.50 7.37 3.88
C MET A 49 -0.98 6.96 3.86
N SER A 50 -1.83 7.87 3.40
CA SER A 50 -3.26 7.57 3.25
C SER A 50 -3.49 7.02 1.86
N VAL A 51 -4.12 5.87 1.80
CA VAL A 51 -4.40 5.20 0.53
C VAL A 51 -5.85 4.75 0.49
N ASN A 52 -6.35 4.57 -0.73
CA ASN A 52 -7.67 4.03 -0.97
C ASN A 52 -7.51 2.63 -1.55
N VAL A 53 -8.01 1.64 -0.84
CA VAL A 53 -7.94 0.24 -1.28
C VAL A 53 -9.30 -0.40 -1.01
N LYS A 54 -9.83 -1.12 -2.01
CA LYS A 54 -11.16 -1.75 -1.93
C LYS A 54 -12.25 -0.75 -1.48
N GLU A 55 -12.21 0.44 -2.06
CA GLU A 55 -13.17 1.51 -1.76
C GLU A 55 -13.12 2.02 -0.32
N SER A 56 -12.07 1.67 0.42
CA SER A 56 -11.87 2.14 1.78
C SER A 56 -10.63 3.01 1.86
N ARG A 57 -10.73 4.10 2.61
CA ARG A 57 -9.59 4.97 2.86
C ARG A 57 -8.95 4.56 4.17
N ILE A 58 -7.67 4.24 4.13
CA ILE A 58 -6.93 3.88 5.35
C ILE A 58 -5.58 4.60 5.38
N ALA A 59 -5.10 4.85 6.59
CA ALA A 59 -3.76 5.39 6.80
C ALA A 59 -2.86 4.22 7.23
N VAL A 60 -1.75 4.06 6.54
CA VAL A 60 -0.83 2.95 6.79
C VAL A 60 0.57 3.53 7.01
N SER A 61 1.30 3.00 7.98
CA SER A 61 2.66 3.47 8.24
C SER A 61 3.53 3.26 7.02
N LYS A 62 4.50 4.15 6.82
CA LYS A 62 5.42 4.03 5.69
C LYS A 62 6.25 2.76 5.76
N GLU A 63 6.49 2.24 6.96
CA GLU A 63 7.19 0.97 7.11
C GLU A 63 6.44 -0.18 6.47
N LEU A 64 5.12 -0.18 6.56
CA LEU A 64 4.29 -1.21 5.92
C LEU A 64 4.13 -0.94 4.43
N VAL A 65 3.95 0.33 4.06
CA VAL A 65 3.75 0.70 2.65
C VAL A 65 4.97 0.35 1.80
N GLN A 66 6.16 0.45 2.37
CA GLN A 66 7.37 0.12 1.61
C GLN A 66 7.48 -1.35 1.24
N GLN A 67 6.66 -2.21 1.83
CA GLN A 67 6.62 -3.64 1.49
C GLN A 67 5.71 -3.94 0.30
N ILE A 68 4.95 -2.96 -0.16
CA ILE A 68 4.03 -3.13 -1.28
C ILE A 68 4.71 -2.64 -2.56
N MET A 69 4.77 -3.52 -3.56
CA MET A 69 5.37 -3.19 -4.85
C MET A 69 4.26 -2.99 -5.90
N VAL A 70 4.42 -1.95 -6.69
CA VAL A 70 3.47 -1.61 -7.74
C VAL A 70 4.13 -1.38 -9.08
#